data_c81966094d9c9bdbdd8b7d8da1225db1
#
_entry.id   c81966094d9c9bdbdd8b7d8da1225db1
#
_cell.length_a   1.000
_cell.length_b   1.000
_cell.length_c   1.000
_cell.angle_alpha   90.00
_cell.angle_beta   90.00
_cell.angle_gamma   90.00
#
_symmetry.space_group_name_H-M   'P 1'
#
loop_
_entity.id
_entity.type
_entity.pdbx_description
1 polymer ?
#
loop_
_entity_poly.entity_id
_entity_poly.type
_entity_poly.pdbx_seq_one_letter_code
_entity_poly.pdbx_strand_id
1 'polypeptide(L)'
;MNILVLSWRDPKHPLTGGAEQVMHEHMKGWVSAGHKVTLFSSRFKGCKDTEVLDGITILRKGDQYIGVKIKAFFYWLKNKDKFNLVVDQFHGIPFFTPLYIKKPKLAVLQEVAREVWFLNELPIPLNWIVGLIGFLFEPLIFLFYKKVPFMVGSKSAKEDLIKMRISIKNITIVPHGVLTKKFKKFPPKEKTKTIVFLGALTKDKGVIDALKVFSILDKKGKYNFWVIGRGSPEYKMYLLTLCERFEIINKVKFWNYVNDEKKFELLSRAHILINPSAREGWGLVNIEANSMGVPVVSYKSSGLIDSVKEDVSGVFCKKNNPEELAKSIIGILESDKKYSKMSKSSKTWADVFNWSNSRNLSNKLLKKII
;
A
#
# COMPACT_ATOMS: atom_id res chain seq x y z
N MET A 1 -27.87 -3.02 -5.67
CA MET A 1 -27.81 -1.73 -4.97
C MET A 1 -26.99 -0.72 -5.76
N ASN A 2 -27.25 0.57 -5.51
CA ASN A 2 -26.44 1.65 -6.03
C ASN A 2 -25.47 2.13 -4.94
N ILE A 3 -24.17 1.99 -5.18
CA ILE A 3 -23.11 2.29 -4.21
C ILE A 3 -22.32 3.51 -4.71
N LEU A 4 -22.16 4.52 -3.86
CA LEU A 4 -21.27 5.64 -4.10
C LEU A 4 -19.97 5.44 -3.31
N VAL A 5 -18.85 5.39 -3.98
CA VAL A 5 -17.53 5.33 -3.36
C VAL A 5 -16.86 6.69 -3.51
N LEU A 6 -16.45 7.26 -2.39
CA LEU A 6 -15.69 8.52 -2.34
C LEU A 6 -14.23 8.19 -2.10
N SER A 7 -13.37 8.58 -3.02
CA SER A 7 -11.91 8.40 -2.93
C SER A 7 -11.21 9.62 -3.48
N TRP A 8 -10.06 9.94 -2.95
CA TRP A 8 -9.28 11.07 -3.44
C TRP A 8 -8.62 10.80 -4.80
N ARG A 9 -8.42 9.53 -5.16
CA ARG A 9 -7.84 9.09 -6.44
C ARG A 9 -8.59 7.88 -6.98
N ASP A 10 -8.51 7.66 -8.25
CA ASP A 10 -8.97 6.45 -8.93
C ASP A 10 -7.76 5.64 -9.48
N PRO A 11 -7.97 4.40 -9.98
CA PRO A 11 -6.89 3.54 -10.45
C PRO A 11 -6.05 4.09 -11.61
N LYS A 12 -6.58 5.05 -12.38
CA LYS A 12 -5.87 5.70 -13.50
C LYS A 12 -5.12 6.97 -13.10
N HIS A 13 -5.26 7.40 -11.85
CA HIS A 13 -4.57 8.60 -11.38
C HIS A 13 -3.04 8.40 -11.46
N PRO A 14 -2.24 9.38 -11.92
CA PRO A 14 -0.78 9.24 -12.05
C PRO A 14 -0.07 8.85 -10.73
N LEU A 15 -0.65 9.25 -9.59
CA LEU A 15 -0.14 8.93 -8.26
C LEU A 15 -0.87 7.75 -7.59
N THR A 16 -1.55 6.89 -8.37
CA THR A 16 -2.22 5.71 -7.83
C THR A 16 -1.24 4.76 -7.14
N GLY A 17 -1.69 4.12 -6.08
CA GLY A 17 -0.90 3.16 -5.31
C GLY A 17 -1.71 1.91 -4.93
N GLY A 18 -1.21 1.17 -3.94
CA GLY A 18 -1.84 -0.06 -3.48
C GLY A 18 -3.25 0.12 -2.94
N ALA A 19 -3.53 1.24 -2.28
CA ALA A 19 -4.84 1.52 -1.70
C ALA A 19 -5.95 1.68 -2.74
N GLU A 20 -5.67 2.38 -3.84
CA GLU A 20 -6.59 2.55 -4.95
C GLU A 20 -6.81 1.23 -5.70
N GLN A 21 -5.74 0.43 -5.87
CA GLN A 21 -5.82 -0.89 -6.47
C GLN A 21 -6.68 -1.84 -5.63
N VAL A 22 -6.49 -1.86 -4.32
CA VAL A 22 -7.31 -2.66 -3.39
C VAL A 22 -8.78 -2.26 -3.47
N MET A 23 -9.05 -0.96 -3.43
CA MET A 23 -10.43 -0.48 -3.50
C MET A 23 -11.08 -0.83 -4.85
N HIS A 24 -10.32 -0.71 -5.95
CA HIS A 24 -10.78 -1.09 -7.27
C HIS A 24 -11.17 -2.58 -7.34
N GLU A 25 -10.37 -3.47 -6.78
CA GLU A 25 -10.64 -4.90 -6.73
C GLU A 25 -11.90 -5.24 -5.89
N HIS A 26 -12.14 -4.52 -4.79
CA HIS A 26 -13.40 -4.65 -4.05
C HIS A 26 -14.59 -4.18 -4.88
N MET A 27 -14.49 -3.02 -5.54
CA MET A 27 -15.54 -2.49 -6.41
C MET A 27 -15.86 -3.45 -7.56
N LYS A 28 -14.86 -4.08 -8.18
CA LYS A 28 -15.08 -5.14 -9.18
C LYS A 28 -15.88 -6.31 -8.60
N GLY A 29 -15.56 -6.73 -7.37
CA GLY A 29 -16.32 -7.76 -6.67
C GLY A 29 -17.79 -7.36 -6.43
N TRP A 30 -18.05 -6.09 -6.12
CA TRP A 30 -19.42 -5.58 -5.94
C TRP A 30 -20.18 -5.49 -7.25
N VAL A 31 -19.52 -5.06 -8.35
CA VAL A 31 -20.11 -5.08 -9.70
C VAL A 31 -20.46 -6.51 -10.11
N SER A 32 -19.57 -7.46 -9.90
CA SER A 32 -19.81 -8.88 -10.20
C SER A 32 -20.95 -9.49 -9.36
N ALA A 33 -21.22 -8.92 -8.19
CA ALA A 33 -22.37 -9.29 -7.34
C ALA A 33 -23.68 -8.59 -7.73
N GLY A 34 -23.73 -7.86 -8.85
CA GLY A 34 -24.91 -7.19 -9.38
C GLY A 34 -25.17 -5.79 -8.80
N HIS A 35 -24.18 -5.16 -8.16
CA HIS A 35 -24.30 -3.79 -7.66
C HIS A 35 -23.87 -2.78 -8.73
N LYS A 36 -24.56 -1.62 -8.77
CA LYS A 36 -24.12 -0.47 -9.58
C LYS A 36 -23.19 0.38 -8.73
N VAL A 37 -21.93 0.50 -9.15
CA VAL A 37 -20.90 1.21 -8.40
C VAL A 37 -20.48 2.48 -9.13
N THR A 38 -20.53 3.59 -8.41
CA THR A 38 -20.04 4.90 -8.86
C THR A 38 -18.86 5.30 -7.97
N LEU A 39 -17.68 5.48 -8.56
CA LEU A 39 -16.51 6.03 -7.89
C LEU A 39 -16.44 7.53 -8.19
N PHE A 40 -16.45 8.35 -7.14
CA PHE A 40 -16.21 9.78 -7.22
C PHE A 40 -14.77 10.06 -6.77
N SER A 41 -13.97 10.67 -7.64
CA SER A 41 -12.54 10.92 -7.38
C SER A 41 -12.09 12.28 -7.91
N SER A 42 -10.84 12.66 -7.62
CA SER A 42 -10.23 13.90 -8.12
C SER A 42 -9.92 13.83 -9.61
N ARG A 43 -9.79 15.02 -10.21
CA ARG A 43 -9.27 15.17 -11.57
C ARG A 43 -7.75 15.15 -11.59
N PHE A 44 -7.19 14.77 -12.73
CA PHE A 44 -5.78 14.87 -13.05
C PHE A 44 -5.62 15.31 -14.52
N LYS A 45 -4.44 15.77 -14.89
CA LYS A 45 -4.17 16.24 -16.26
C LYS A 45 -4.44 15.14 -17.29
N GLY A 46 -5.27 15.44 -18.28
CA GLY A 46 -5.61 14.52 -19.38
C GLY A 46 -6.69 13.48 -19.04
N CYS A 47 -7.30 13.52 -17.84
CA CYS A 47 -8.39 12.58 -17.50
C CYS A 47 -9.72 12.98 -18.18
N LYS A 48 -10.58 11.97 -18.44
CA LYS A 48 -11.99 12.17 -18.77
C LYS A 48 -12.77 12.47 -17.47
N ASP A 49 -13.78 13.35 -17.54
CA ASP A 49 -14.64 13.66 -16.39
C ASP A 49 -15.48 12.47 -15.96
N THR A 50 -15.90 11.67 -16.94
CA THR A 50 -16.68 10.44 -16.71
C THR A 50 -16.12 9.32 -17.55
N GLU A 51 -15.97 8.15 -16.95
CA GLU A 51 -15.44 6.96 -17.61
C GLU A 51 -16.04 5.70 -16.98
N VAL A 52 -16.15 4.62 -17.74
CA VAL A 52 -16.48 3.30 -17.19
C VAL A 52 -15.24 2.41 -17.28
N LEU A 53 -14.84 1.83 -16.14
CA LEU A 53 -13.72 0.90 -16.03
C LEU A 53 -14.17 -0.33 -15.25
N ASP A 54 -14.06 -1.51 -15.82
CA ASP A 54 -14.48 -2.79 -15.21
C ASP A 54 -15.92 -2.76 -14.64
N GLY A 55 -16.84 -2.08 -15.33
CA GLY A 55 -18.23 -1.91 -14.91
C GLY A 55 -18.48 -0.86 -13.84
N ILE A 56 -17.43 -0.16 -13.40
CA ILE A 56 -17.48 0.92 -12.40
C ILE A 56 -17.58 2.25 -13.14
N THR A 57 -18.59 3.06 -12.81
CA THR A 57 -18.68 4.44 -13.33
C THR A 57 -17.78 5.35 -12.52
N ILE A 58 -16.74 5.92 -13.12
CA ILE A 58 -15.80 6.85 -12.47
C ILE A 58 -16.21 8.28 -12.84
N LEU A 59 -16.41 9.11 -11.82
CA LEU A 59 -16.69 10.55 -11.93
C LEU A 59 -15.52 11.33 -11.31
N ARG A 60 -14.87 12.20 -12.09
CA ARG A 60 -13.72 12.98 -11.65
C ARG A 60 -14.06 14.45 -11.54
N LYS A 61 -13.96 15.02 -10.32
CA LYS A 61 -14.21 16.46 -10.07
C LYS A 61 -13.34 16.98 -8.93
N GLY A 62 -12.85 18.20 -9.08
CA GLY A 62 -12.02 18.88 -8.09
C GLY A 62 -10.56 18.41 -8.10
N ASP A 63 -9.72 19.15 -7.38
CA ASP A 63 -8.33 18.75 -7.12
C ASP A 63 -8.27 17.61 -6.11
N GLN A 64 -7.08 16.99 -5.98
CA GLN A 64 -6.88 15.79 -5.17
C GLN A 64 -7.12 16.00 -3.67
N TYR A 65 -6.89 17.18 -3.12
CA TYR A 65 -6.88 17.38 -1.66
C TYR A 65 -8.22 17.90 -1.11
N ILE A 66 -8.57 19.12 -1.42
CA ILE A 66 -9.75 19.81 -0.89
C ILE A 66 -10.90 19.81 -1.89
N GLY A 67 -10.61 20.14 -3.16
CA GLY A 67 -11.63 20.30 -4.18
C GLY A 67 -12.47 19.05 -4.41
N VAL A 68 -11.88 17.86 -4.40
CA VAL A 68 -12.63 16.60 -4.53
C VAL A 68 -13.65 16.42 -3.39
N LYS A 69 -13.31 16.80 -2.15
CA LYS A 69 -14.20 16.67 -0.99
C LYS A 69 -15.38 17.64 -1.08
N ILE A 70 -15.12 18.90 -1.44
CA ILE A 70 -16.16 19.92 -1.65
C ILE A 70 -17.09 19.49 -2.79
N LYS A 71 -16.54 19.03 -3.92
CA LYS A 71 -17.32 18.59 -5.07
C LYS A 71 -18.11 17.32 -4.79
N ALA A 72 -17.60 16.41 -3.97
CA ALA A 72 -18.31 15.21 -3.51
C ALA A 72 -19.51 15.57 -2.63
N PHE A 73 -19.37 16.54 -1.72
CA PHE A 73 -20.46 17.05 -0.90
C PHE A 73 -21.61 17.58 -1.76
N PHE A 74 -21.32 18.49 -2.71
CA PHE A 74 -22.37 19.01 -3.61
C PHE A 74 -22.94 17.95 -4.55
N TYR A 75 -22.13 17.00 -5.01
CA TYR A 75 -22.61 15.87 -5.79
C TYR A 75 -23.59 15.02 -5.00
N TRP A 76 -23.28 14.74 -3.73
CA TRP A 76 -24.18 14.01 -2.83
C TRP A 76 -25.50 14.73 -2.65
N LEU A 77 -25.50 16.02 -2.35
CA LEU A 77 -26.75 16.79 -2.15
C LEU A 77 -27.71 16.69 -3.35
N LYS A 78 -27.16 16.70 -4.58
CA LYS A 78 -27.94 16.61 -5.81
C LYS A 78 -28.38 15.20 -6.18
N ASN A 79 -27.74 14.16 -5.64
CA ASN A 79 -27.92 12.77 -6.09
C ASN A 79 -28.20 11.79 -4.95
N LYS A 80 -28.49 12.27 -3.73
CA LYS A 80 -28.63 11.45 -2.51
C LYS A 80 -29.64 10.30 -2.65
N ASP A 81 -30.71 10.51 -3.43
CA ASP A 81 -31.79 9.53 -3.59
C ASP A 81 -31.39 8.38 -4.57
N LYS A 82 -30.34 8.57 -5.36
CA LYS A 82 -29.84 7.56 -6.29
C LYS A 82 -29.05 6.46 -5.62
N PHE A 83 -28.55 6.66 -4.40
CA PHE A 83 -27.62 5.75 -3.73
C PHE A 83 -28.24 5.11 -2.49
N ASN A 84 -27.94 3.83 -2.29
CA ASN A 84 -28.35 3.05 -1.13
C ASN A 84 -27.26 3.03 -0.04
N LEU A 85 -25.99 3.06 -0.45
CA LEU A 85 -24.82 2.97 0.42
C LEU A 85 -23.75 3.97 -0.04
N VAL A 86 -23.04 4.57 0.92
CA VAL A 86 -21.85 5.39 0.66
C VAL A 86 -20.63 4.76 1.30
N VAL A 87 -19.54 4.66 0.54
CA VAL A 87 -18.25 4.18 1.02
C VAL A 87 -17.28 5.37 1.08
N ASP A 88 -16.71 5.62 2.25
CA ASP A 88 -15.74 6.68 2.50
C ASP A 88 -14.35 6.06 2.62
N GLN A 89 -13.53 6.21 1.58
CA GLN A 89 -12.16 5.69 1.59
C GLN A 89 -11.23 6.67 2.27
N PHE A 90 -10.63 6.25 3.38
CA PHE A 90 -9.71 7.06 4.18
C PHE A 90 -8.30 7.07 3.59
N HIS A 91 -7.79 8.30 3.47
CA HIS A 91 -6.38 8.62 3.24
C HIS A 91 -6.07 9.89 4.04
N GLY A 92 -5.58 9.75 5.25
CA GLY A 92 -5.37 10.84 6.19
C GLY A 92 -6.68 11.59 6.48
N ILE A 93 -7.06 12.55 5.63
CA ILE A 93 -8.28 13.34 5.78
C ILE A 93 -9.44 12.70 4.99
N PRO A 94 -10.53 12.22 5.65
CA PRO A 94 -11.68 11.59 5.00
C PRO A 94 -12.59 12.61 4.30
N PHE A 95 -13.70 12.10 3.73
CA PHE A 95 -14.77 12.94 3.18
C PHE A 95 -15.77 13.43 4.23
N PHE A 96 -15.58 13.09 5.52
CA PHE A 96 -16.45 13.47 6.64
C PHE A 96 -17.92 13.09 6.42
N THR A 97 -18.16 11.98 5.76
CA THR A 97 -19.50 11.50 5.40
C THR A 97 -20.46 11.38 6.57
N PRO A 98 -20.06 11.07 7.83
CA PRO A 98 -20.97 11.03 8.96
C PRO A 98 -21.66 12.37 9.29
N LEU A 99 -21.07 13.50 8.88
CA LEU A 99 -21.60 14.83 9.19
C LEU A 99 -22.79 15.23 8.32
N TYR A 100 -22.91 14.68 7.09
CA TYR A 100 -23.91 15.13 6.15
C TYR A 100 -24.69 14.00 5.44
N ILE A 101 -24.26 12.73 5.57
CA ILE A 101 -24.92 11.58 4.96
C ILE A 101 -25.68 10.81 6.04
N LYS A 102 -27.02 10.66 5.86
CA LYS A 102 -27.86 9.84 6.74
C LYS A 102 -28.01 8.39 6.28
N LYS A 103 -27.73 8.09 5.00
CA LYS A 103 -27.78 6.73 4.43
C LYS A 103 -26.75 5.80 5.08
N PRO A 104 -26.93 4.46 4.98
CA PRO A 104 -25.92 3.50 5.34
C PRO A 104 -24.56 3.85 4.76
N LYS A 105 -23.50 3.67 5.55
CA LYS A 105 -22.14 4.02 5.14
C LYS A 105 -21.12 3.03 5.65
N LEU A 106 -20.02 2.90 4.91
CA LEU A 106 -18.86 2.09 5.24
C LEU A 106 -17.61 2.96 5.13
N ALA A 107 -16.78 2.96 6.14
CA ALA A 107 -15.46 3.56 6.08
C ALA A 107 -14.43 2.48 5.66
N VAL A 108 -13.58 2.79 4.70
CA VAL A 108 -12.48 1.90 4.27
C VAL A 108 -11.18 2.57 4.62
N LEU A 109 -10.41 1.94 5.51
CA LEU A 109 -9.14 2.45 5.99
C LEU A 109 -8.03 1.46 5.64
N GLN A 110 -6.96 1.95 5.03
CA GLN A 110 -5.75 1.16 4.81
C GLN A 110 -4.84 1.20 6.03
N GLU A 111 -4.59 2.39 6.55
CA GLU A 111 -3.77 2.65 7.74
C GLU A 111 -4.15 3.97 8.38
N VAL A 112 -3.83 4.12 9.66
CA VAL A 112 -3.84 5.41 10.38
C VAL A 112 -2.50 6.08 10.12
N ALA A 113 -2.49 7.37 9.79
CA ALA A 113 -1.26 8.03 9.35
C ALA A 113 -0.21 8.18 10.46
N ARG A 114 -0.61 8.60 11.67
CA ARG A 114 0.27 8.70 12.84
C ARG A 114 1.61 9.37 12.52
N GLU A 115 2.72 8.65 12.66
CA GLU A 115 4.08 9.15 12.43
C GLU A 115 4.34 9.57 10.97
N VAL A 116 3.55 9.06 10.02
CA VAL A 116 3.67 9.43 8.59
C VAL A 116 3.38 10.91 8.36
N TRP A 117 2.57 11.55 9.24
CA TRP A 117 2.35 13.00 9.17
C TRP A 117 3.64 13.81 9.18
N PHE A 118 4.70 13.34 9.89
CA PHE A 118 6.00 14.00 9.95
C PHE A 118 6.93 13.68 8.76
N LEU A 119 6.55 12.69 7.93
CA LEU A 119 7.34 12.26 6.76
C LEU A 119 6.90 12.94 5.45
N ASN A 120 6.09 14.00 5.54
CA ASN A 120 5.69 14.80 4.40
C ASN A 120 6.89 15.50 3.73
N GLU A 121 6.71 15.93 2.46
CA GLU A 121 7.78 16.51 1.63
C GLU A 121 7.94 18.03 1.79
N LEU A 122 7.21 18.65 2.71
CA LEU A 122 7.33 20.09 2.97
C LEU A 122 8.71 20.43 3.53
N PRO A 123 9.23 21.65 3.27
CA PRO A 123 10.51 22.09 3.84
C PRO A 123 10.41 22.30 5.36
N ILE A 124 11.55 22.17 6.06
CA ILE A 124 11.68 22.50 7.48
C ILE A 124 11.55 24.03 7.65
N PRO A 125 10.80 24.56 8.68
CA PRO A 125 10.11 23.82 9.74
C PRO A 125 8.66 23.42 9.43
N LEU A 126 8.15 23.76 8.25
CA LEU A 126 6.73 23.59 7.90
C LEU A 126 6.28 22.11 7.94
N ASN A 127 7.16 21.17 7.56
CA ASN A 127 6.88 19.74 7.65
C ASN A 127 6.58 19.30 9.09
N TRP A 128 7.29 19.85 10.09
CA TRP A 128 7.06 19.55 11.51
C TRP A 128 5.75 20.16 12.02
N ILE A 129 5.43 21.39 11.60
CA ILE A 129 4.17 22.07 11.97
C ILE A 129 2.97 21.27 11.43
N VAL A 130 2.98 20.94 10.15
CA VAL A 130 1.93 20.15 9.50
C VAL A 130 1.88 18.74 10.09
N GLY A 131 3.03 18.15 10.36
CA GLY A 131 3.15 16.85 11.02
C GLY A 131 2.49 16.83 12.38
N LEU A 132 2.79 17.81 13.22
CA LEU A 132 2.23 17.95 14.58
C LEU A 132 0.72 18.18 14.53
N ILE A 133 0.25 19.08 13.67
CA ILE A 133 -1.19 19.33 13.49
C ILE A 133 -1.89 18.05 13.07
N GLY A 134 -1.40 17.35 12.01
CA GLY A 134 -1.97 16.10 11.56
C GLY A 134 -2.02 15.03 12.64
N PHE A 135 -0.92 14.84 13.35
CA PHE A 135 -0.79 13.86 14.43
C PHE A 135 -1.76 14.12 15.61
N LEU A 136 -1.91 15.39 16.02
CA LEU A 136 -2.80 15.77 17.13
C LEU A 136 -4.28 15.74 16.73
N PHE A 137 -4.61 16.14 15.50
CA PHE A 137 -6.00 16.23 15.04
C PHE A 137 -6.53 14.91 14.45
N GLU A 138 -5.67 14.00 14.01
CA GLU A 138 -6.13 12.71 13.44
C GLU A 138 -7.06 11.93 14.39
N PRO A 139 -6.82 11.79 15.70
CA PRO A 139 -7.74 11.12 16.61
C PRO A 139 -9.13 11.77 16.68
N LEU A 140 -9.22 13.10 16.52
CA LEU A 140 -10.49 13.83 16.53
C LEU A 140 -11.34 13.50 15.29
N ILE A 141 -10.71 13.21 14.14
CA ILE A 141 -11.41 12.75 12.93
C ILE A 141 -12.21 11.48 13.23
N PHE A 142 -11.62 10.53 13.95
CA PHE A 142 -12.26 9.26 14.27
C PHE A 142 -13.46 9.41 15.23
N LEU A 143 -13.57 10.52 15.97
CA LEU A 143 -14.76 10.78 16.81
C LEU A 143 -16.04 10.86 15.99
N PHE A 144 -15.97 11.42 14.78
CA PHE A 144 -17.13 11.49 13.87
C PHE A 144 -17.51 10.12 13.32
N TYR A 145 -16.59 9.17 13.29
CA TYR A 145 -16.75 7.83 12.71
C TYR A 145 -17.06 6.73 13.74
N LYS A 146 -17.23 7.04 15.03
CA LYS A 146 -17.44 6.05 16.11
C LYS A 146 -18.57 5.05 15.84
N LYS A 147 -19.62 5.47 15.13
CA LYS A 147 -20.79 4.64 14.80
C LYS A 147 -20.75 4.05 13.40
N VAL A 148 -19.72 4.35 12.61
CA VAL A 148 -19.58 3.88 11.23
C VAL A 148 -18.87 2.53 11.23
N PRO A 149 -19.38 1.51 10.47
CA PRO A 149 -18.63 0.30 10.21
C PRO A 149 -17.35 0.60 9.43
N PHE A 150 -16.25 -0.08 9.79
CA PHE A 150 -14.97 -0.02 9.13
C PHE A 150 -14.63 -1.33 8.43
N MET A 151 -14.07 -1.24 7.23
CA MET A 151 -13.37 -2.30 6.54
C MET A 151 -11.88 -1.97 6.52
N VAL A 152 -11.06 -2.89 7.02
CA VAL A 152 -9.59 -2.78 7.07
C VAL A 152 -8.95 -4.02 6.49
N GLY A 153 -7.72 -3.91 5.96
CA GLY A 153 -7.01 -5.03 5.35
C GLY A 153 -6.18 -5.88 6.32
N SER A 154 -5.87 -5.35 7.52
CA SER A 154 -4.87 -5.93 8.41
C SER A 154 -5.31 -5.92 9.88
N LYS A 155 -4.66 -6.77 10.69
CA LYS A 155 -4.81 -6.74 12.15
C LYS A 155 -4.24 -5.44 12.72
N SER A 156 -3.11 -4.98 12.22
CA SER A 156 -2.49 -3.72 12.62
C SER A 156 -3.43 -2.53 12.43
N ALA A 157 -4.08 -2.41 11.27
CA ALA A 157 -5.05 -1.35 11.02
C ALA A 157 -6.27 -1.44 11.97
N LYS A 158 -6.73 -2.67 12.29
CA LYS A 158 -7.77 -2.87 13.31
C LYS A 158 -7.32 -2.41 14.69
N GLU A 159 -6.12 -2.77 15.11
CA GLU A 159 -5.57 -2.36 16.42
C GLU A 159 -5.41 -0.84 16.50
N ASP A 160 -4.95 -0.21 15.42
CA ASP A 160 -4.85 1.25 15.35
C ASP A 160 -6.22 1.93 15.46
N LEU A 161 -7.26 1.41 14.81
CA LEU A 161 -8.63 1.92 14.97
C LEU A 161 -9.15 1.76 16.42
N ILE A 162 -8.83 0.66 17.09
CA ILE A 162 -9.18 0.46 18.50
C ILE A 162 -8.50 1.53 19.38
N LYS A 163 -7.22 1.84 19.13
CA LYS A 163 -6.50 2.93 19.80
C LYS A 163 -7.15 4.30 19.51
N MET A 164 -7.77 4.48 18.34
CA MET A 164 -8.57 5.67 17.98
C MET A 164 -10.00 5.63 18.55
N ARG A 165 -10.29 4.73 19.50
CA ARG A 165 -11.57 4.57 20.19
C ARG A 165 -12.73 4.15 19.29
N ILE A 166 -12.46 3.47 18.17
CA ILE A 166 -13.47 2.78 17.36
C ILE A 166 -13.79 1.44 18.02
N SER A 167 -15.08 1.15 18.20
CA SER A 167 -15.53 -0.11 18.81
C SER A 167 -15.14 -1.30 17.92
N ILE A 168 -14.61 -2.37 18.56
CA ILE A 168 -14.20 -3.61 17.87
C ILE A 168 -15.32 -4.24 17.04
N LYS A 169 -16.60 -4.09 17.46
CA LYS A 169 -17.78 -4.58 16.74
C LYS A 169 -18.00 -3.86 15.40
N ASN A 170 -17.48 -2.65 15.25
CA ASN A 170 -17.59 -1.85 14.05
C ASN A 170 -16.41 -2.06 13.09
N ILE A 171 -15.45 -2.95 13.40
CA ILE A 171 -14.26 -3.16 12.57
C ILE A 171 -14.27 -4.59 12.00
N THR A 172 -14.28 -4.68 10.69
CA THR A 172 -14.20 -5.95 9.96
C THR A 172 -12.89 -6.02 9.19
N ILE A 173 -12.09 -7.06 9.44
CA ILE A 173 -10.89 -7.33 8.65
C ILE A 173 -11.32 -8.06 7.37
N VAL A 174 -10.98 -7.49 6.24
CA VAL A 174 -11.10 -8.08 4.91
C VAL A 174 -9.69 -8.15 4.32
N PRO A 175 -8.96 -9.27 4.48
CA PRO A 175 -7.59 -9.40 3.99
C PRO A 175 -7.52 -9.10 2.49
N HIS A 176 -6.47 -8.41 2.08
CA HIS A 176 -6.29 -8.11 0.66
C HIS A 176 -5.96 -9.37 -0.12
N GLY A 177 -6.44 -9.44 -1.35
CA GLY A 177 -5.88 -10.33 -2.34
C GLY A 177 -4.63 -9.71 -2.96
N VAL A 178 -3.84 -10.49 -3.62
CA VAL A 178 -2.68 -10.02 -4.38
C VAL A 178 -2.77 -10.53 -5.81
N LEU A 179 -2.43 -9.67 -6.74
CA LEU A 179 -2.21 -10.08 -8.12
C LEU A 179 -0.91 -10.90 -8.13
N THR A 180 -1.02 -12.13 -8.62
CA THR A 180 0.13 -13.00 -8.81
C THR A 180 0.22 -13.38 -10.28
N LYS A 181 1.43 -13.41 -10.83
CA LYS A 181 1.65 -13.89 -12.18
C LYS A 181 2.11 -15.33 -12.16
N LYS A 182 1.38 -16.21 -12.84
CA LYS A 182 1.84 -17.57 -13.10
C LYS A 182 2.70 -17.57 -14.36
N PHE A 183 3.96 -17.90 -14.23
CA PHE A 183 4.83 -18.14 -15.39
C PHE A 183 4.73 -19.61 -15.82
N LYS A 184 4.66 -19.87 -17.12
CA LYS A 184 4.81 -21.24 -17.65
C LYS A 184 6.17 -21.83 -17.26
N LYS A 185 7.23 -21.01 -17.31
CA LYS A 185 8.57 -21.30 -16.82
C LYS A 185 9.12 -20.05 -16.13
N PHE A 186 9.49 -20.18 -14.87
CA PHE A 186 10.08 -19.05 -14.14
C PHE A 186 11.41 -18.65 -14.76
N PRO A 187 11.67 -17.34 -14.95
CA PRO A 187 12.99 -16.86 -15.29
C PRO A 187 14.03 -17.33 -14.26
N PRO A 188 15.25 -17.67 -14.69
CA PRO A 188 16.30 -18.06 -13.74
C PRO A 188 16.66 -16.87 -12.81
N LYS A 189 17.08 -17.18 -11.60
CA LYS A 189 17.62 -16.18 -10.68
C LYS A 189 18.87 -15.54 -11.28
N GLU A 190 19.13 -14.28 -10.92
CA GLU A 190 20.36 -13.61 -11.29
C GLU A 190 21.58 -14.41 -10.78
N LYS A 191 22.68 -14.42 -11.54
CA LYS A 191 23.92 -15.08 -11.14
C LYS A 191 24.50 -14.41 -9.87
N THR A 192 24.44 -13.09 -9.80
CA THR A 192 24.83 -12.33 -8.62
C THR A 192 23.64 -12.19 -7.69
N LYS A 193 23.84 -12.39 -6.38
CA LYS A 193 22.78 -12.23 -5.37
C LYS A 193 22.19 -10.81 -5.48
N THR A 194 20.93 -10.71 -5.86
CA THR A 194 20.26 -9.44 -6.18
C THR A 194 19.20 -9.15 -5.14
N ILE A 195 19.34 -8.01 -4.48
CA ILE A 195 18.36 -7.45 -3.54
C ILE A 195 17.46 -6.51 -4.32
N VAL A 196 16.18 -6.46 -3.98
CA VAL A 196 15.22 -5.56 -4.63
C VAL A 196 14.47 -4.73 -3.59
N PHE A 197 14.32 -3.44 -3.86
CA PHE A 197 13.35 -2.55 -3.25
C PHE A 197 12.22 -2.34 -4.25
N LEU A 198 10.97 -2.47 -3.79
CA LEU A 198 9.78 -2.26 -4.61
C LEU A 198 8.80 -1.36 -3.86
N GLY A 199 8.49 -0.18 -4.41
CA GLY A 199 7.53 0.75 -3.81
C GLY A 199 7.68 2.18 -4.32
N ALA A 200 6.85 3.08 -3.82
CA ALA A 200 7.03 4.51 -4.06
C ALA A 200 8.39 4.98 -3.50
N LEU A 201 9.07 5.85 -4.24
CA LEU A 201 10.32 6.45 -3.77
C LEU A 201 9.96 7.64 -2.88
N THR A 202 9.65 7.36 -1.63
CA THR A 202 9.26 8.34 -0.60
C THR A 202 9.92 8.02 0.73
N LYS A 203 9.98 9.00 1.64
CA LYS A 203 10.65 8.83 2.94
C LYS A 203 10.01 7.74 3.79
N ASP A 204 8.68 7.67 3.82
CA ASP A 204 7.91 6.69 4.59
C ASP A 204 8.15 5.24 4.14
N LYS A 205 8.48 5.02 2.85
CA LYS A 205 8.83 3.70 2.31
C LYS A 205 10.28 3.28 2.59
N GLY A 206 11.09 4.17 3.15
CA GLY A 206 12.42 3.84 3.64
C GLY A 206 13.47 3.59 2.56
N VAL A 207 13.29 4.13 1.33
CA VAL A 207 14.24 3.91 0.24
C VAL A 207 15.67 4.36 0.59
N ILE A 208 15.84 5.40 1.41
CA ILE A 208 17.15 5.85 1.89
C ILE A 208 17.81 4.76 2.74
N ASP A 209 17.05 4.15 3.65
CA ASP A 209 17.57 3.06 4.48
C ASP A 209 17.88 1.83 3.63
N ALA A 210 17.10 1.55 2.59
CA ALA A 210 17.44 0.49 1.63
C ALA A 210 18.79 0.73 0.92
N LEU A 211 19.09 1.99 0.54
CA LEU A 211 20.41 2.35 -0.02
C LEU A 211 21.53 2.19 1.01
N LYS A 212 21.32 2.59 2.28
CA LYS A 212 22.29 2.37 3.36
C LYS A 212 22.55 0.88 3.61
N VAL A 213 21.48 0.07 3.64
CA VAL A 213 21.62 -1.39 3.76
C VAL A 213 22.47 -1.92 2.63
N PHE A 214 22.20 -1.50 1.39
CA PHE A 214 22.98 -1.96 0.26
C PHE A 214 24.44 -1.54 0.34
N SER A 215 24.76 -0.33 0.81
CA SER A 215 26.15 0.10 1.02
C SER A 215 26.90 -0.76 2.05
N ILE A 216 26.19 -1.26 3.07
CA ILE A 216 26.76 -2.18 4.06
C ILE A 216 27.02 -3.57 3.43
N LEU A 217 26.08 -4.06 2.63
CA LEU A 217 26.18 -5.35 1.95
C LEU A 217 27.31 -5.35 0.91
N ASP A 218 27.44 -4.27 0.16
CA ASP A 218 28.45 -4.14 -0.89
C ASP A 218 29.89 -4.24 -0.39
N LYS A 219 30.14 -3.76 0.84
CA LYS A 219 31.44 -3.90 1.52
C LYS A 219 31.75 -5.34 1.97
N LYS A 220 30.72 -6.22 2.00
CA LYS A 220 30.86 -7.60 2.50
C LYS A 220 30.85 -8.67 1.41
N GLY A 221 30.46 -8.31 0.18
CA GLY A 221 30.37 -9.28 -0.90
C GLY A 221 29.88 -8.69 -2.21
N LYS A 222 29.73 -9.57 -3.21
CA LYS A 222 29.23 -9.18 -4.53
C LYS A 222 27.70 -9.27 -4.55
N TYR A 223 27.02 -8.12 -4.55
CA TYR A 223 25.59 -8.00 -4.62
C TYR A 223 25.17 -6.99 -5.70
N ASN A 224 23.97 -7.13 -6.22
CA ASN A 224 23.29 -6.12 -7.04
C ASN A 224 22.09 -5.57 -6.27
N PHE A 225 21.74 -4.31 -6.52
CA PHE A 225 20.54 -3.71 -5.96
C PHE A 225 19.64 -3.12 -7.03
N TRP A 226 18.39 -3.54 -7.02
CA TRP A 226 17.35 -3.03 -7.92
C TRP A 226 16.36 -2.18 -7.13
N VAL A 227 16.14 -0.97 -7.60
CA VAL A 227 15.15 -0.04 -7.06
C VAL A 227 14.03 0.08 -8.09
N ILE A 228 12.85 -0.43 -7.75
CA ILE A 228 11.68 -0.46 -8.62
C ILE A 228 10.61 0.42 -8.01
N GLY A 229 10.21 1.48 -8.72
CA GLY A 229 9.18 2.39 -8.27
C GLY A 229 9.35 3.78 -8.85
N ARG A 230 8.42 4.66 -8.51
CA ARG A 230 8.45 6.06 -8.94
C ARG A 230 8.49 6.99 -7.73
N GLY A 231 9.10 8.15 -7.91
CA GLY A 231 9.10 9.30 -7.01
C GLY A 231 9.16 10.57 -7.83
N SER A 232 9.21 11.72 -7.17
CA SER A 232 9.45 12.97 -7.88
C SER A 232 10.84 12.99 -8.52
N PRO A 233 11.02 13.70 -9.64
CA PRO A 233 12.34 13.85 -10.27
C PRO A 233 13.40 14.35 -9.29
N GLU A 234 13.06 15.33 -8.46
CA GLU A 234 13.94 15.95 -7.47
C GLU A 234 14.37 14.94 -6.42
N TYR A 235 13.41 14.15 -5.89
CA TYR A 235 13.73 13.13 -4.90
C TYR A 235 14.58 12.00 -5.49
N LYS A 236 14.33 11.63 -6.76
CA LYS A 236 15.18 10.67 -7.46
C LYS A 236 16.61 11.18 -7.63
N MET A 237 16.79 12.45 -8.03
CA MET A 237 18.13 13.07 -8.10
C MET A 237 18.84 13.03 -6.75
N TYR A 238 18.12 13.35 -5.68
CA TYR A 238 18.67 13.24 -4.32
C TYR A 238 19.11 11.80 -3.99
N LEU A 239 18.34 10.78 -4.37
CA LEU A 239 18.70 9.37 -4.16
C LEU A 239 19.96 8.98 -4.97
N LEU A 240 20.12 9.50 -6.19
CA LEU A 240 21.34 9.27 -6.99
C LEU A 240 22.55 9.90 -6.34
N THR A 241 22.46 11.14 -5.84
CA THR A 241 23.55 11.78 -5.07
C THR A 241 23.92 10.97 -3.81
N LEU A 242 22.93 10.34 -3.15
CA LEU A 242 23.22 9.43 -2.03
C LEU A 242 23.94 8.16 -2.50
N CYS A 243 23.62 7.62 -3.67
CA CYS A 243 24.33 6.45 -4.23
C CYS A 243 25.81 6.79 -4.55
N GLU A 244 26.09 8.00 -5.05
CA GLU A 244 27.45 8.49 -5.24
C GLU A 244 28.18 8.62 -3.91
N ARG A 245 27.57 9.28 -2.91
CA ARG A 245 28.14 9.44 -1.56
C ARG A 245 28.42 8.11 -0.87
N PHE A 246 27.60 7.09 -1.11
CA PHE A 246 27.79 5.74 -0.57
C PHE A 246 28.68 4.86 -1.44
N GLU A 247 29.21 5.36 -2.55
CA GLU A 247 30.07 4.65 -3.51
C GLU A 247 29.43 3.40 -4.13
N ILE A 248 28.09 3.43 -4.30
CA ILE A 248 27.30 2.29 -4.82
C ILE A 248 26.62 2.55 -6.17
N ILE A 249 26.83 3.71 -6.78
CA ILE A 249 26.10 4.17 -7.97
C ILE A 249 26.16 3.15 -9.13
N ASN A 250 27.30 2.50 -9.34
CA ASN A 250 27.51 1.53 -10.43
C ASN A 250 26.85 0.15 -10.17
N LYS A 251 26.35 -0.11 -8.96
CA LYS A 251 25.78 -1.39 -8.53
C LYS A 251 24.29 -1.29 -8.23
N VAL A 252 23.73 -0.07 -8.22
CA VAL A 252 22.30 0.21 -8.03
C VAL A 252 21.65 0.46 -9.36
N LYS A 253 20.60 -0.30 -9.70
CA LYS A 253 19.81 -0.09 -10.91
C LYS A 253 18.43 0.42 -10.58
N PHE A 254 18.14 1.67 -10.98
CA PHE A 254 16.82 2.27 -10.90
C PHE A 254 16.00 1.87 -12.13
N TRP A 255 14.98 1.04 -11.93
CA TRP A 255 14.07 0.57 -12.99
C TRP A 255 12.91 1.54 -13.24
N ASN A 256 12.74 2.57 -12.39
CA ASN A 256 11.58 3.45 -12.37
C ASN A 256 10.27 2.67 -12.20
N TYR A 257 9.15 3.25 -12.69
CA TYR A 257 7.89 2.54 -12.77
C TYR A 257 7.95 1.49 -13.88
N VAL A 258 7.54 0.29 -13.57
CA VAL A 258 7.39 -0.81 -14.52
C VAL A 258 5.96 -1.36 -14.46
N ASN A 259 5.47 -1.91 -15.56
CA ASN A 259 4.17 -2.59 -15.57
C ASN A 259 4.23 -3.90 -14.77
N ASP A 260 3.08 -4.50 -14.48
CA ASP A 260 3.00 -5.72 -13.68
C ASP A 260 3.80 -6.88 -14.30
N GLU A 261 3.81 -7.00 -15.62
CA GLU A 261 4.57 -8.05 -16.29
C GLU A 261 6.06 -7.97 -15.98
N LYS A 262 6.64 -6.78 -16.16
CA LYS A 262 8.05 -6.53 -15.87
C LYS A 262 8.36 -6.59 -14.39
N LYS A 263 7.43 -6.12 -13.52
CA LYS A 263 7.55 -6.23 -12.08
C LYS A 263 7.74 -7.67 -11.64
N PHE A 264 6.86 -8.57 -12.06
CA PHE A 264 6.95 -9.98 -11.67
C PHE A 264 8.14 -10.70 -12.31
N GLU A 265 8.54 -10.32 -13.53
CA GLU A 265 9.78 -10.82 -14.14
C GLU A 265 10.99 -10.45 -13.26
N LEU A 266 11.13 -9.17 -12.88
CA LEU A 266 12.23 -8.71 -12.04
C LEU A 266 12.22 -9.38 -10.66
N LEU A 267 11.05 -9.44 -10.02
CA LEU A 267 10.91 -10.14 -8.74
C LEU A 267 11.33 -11.61 -8.86
N SER A 268 10.90 -12.32 -9.91
CA SER A 268 11.26 -13.73 -10.07
C SER A 268 12.77 -13.97 -10.17
N ARG A 269 13.52 -12.99 -10.68
CA ARG A 269 14.99 -13.03 -10.85
C ARG A 269 15.75 -12.56 -9.59
N ALA A 270 15.12 -11.76 -8.73
CA ALA A 270 15.72 -11.27 -7.49
C ALA A 270 15.79 -12.35 -6.40
N HIS A 271 16.63 -12.15 -5.39
CA HIS A 271 16.83 -13.09 -4.29
C HIS A 271 16.11 -12.68 -3.02
N ILE A 272 16.15 -11.41 -2.64
CA ILE A 272 15.54 -10.86 -1.42
C ILE A 272 14.80 -9.56 -1.78
N LEU A 273 13.59 -9.40 -1.26
CA LEU A 273 12.94 -8.10 -1.15
C LEU A 273 13.31 -7.46 0.18
N ILE A 274 13.79 -6.23 0.14
CA ILE A 274 13.97 -5.40 1.33
C ILE A 274 12.79 -4.44 1.47
N ASN A 275 12.16 -4.37 2.66
CA ASN A 275 11.07 -3.45 2.93
C ASN A 275 11.29 -2.72 4.26
N PRO A 276 11.99 -1.56 4.25
CA PRO A 276 12.23 -0.73 5.44
C PRO A 276 11.17 0.34 5.64
N SER A 277 9.91 0.09 5.25
CA SER A 277 8.84 1.06 5.43
C SER A 277 8.59 1.36 6.91
N ALA A 278 8.45 2.65 7.23
CA ALA A 278 8.12 3.10 8.57
C ALA A 278 6.72 2.62 8.99
N ARG A 279 5.79 2.60 8.05
CA ARG A 279 4.40 2.14 8.22
C ARG A 279 3.82 1.70 6.89
N GLU A 280 2.94 0.72 6.93
CA GLU A 280 2.16 0.22 5.80
C GLU A 280 0.74 -0.13 6.24
N GLY A 281 -0.21 -0.03 5.31
CA GLY A 281 -1.55 -0.59 5.54
C GLY A 281 -1.51 -2.12 5.63
N TRP A 282 -0.67 -2.76 4.78
CA TRP A 282 -0.46 -4.20 4.79
C TRP A 282 0.88 -4.63 4.18
N GLY A 283 1.35 -3.97 3.12
CA GLY A 283 2.57 -4.37 2.42
C GLY A 283 2.31 -5.36 1.28
N LEU A 284 1.47 -5.00 0.32
CA LEU A 284 1.17 -5.80 -0.88
C LEU A 284 2.43 -6.32 -1.57
N VAL A 285 3.46 -5.48 -1.68
CA VAL A 285 4.73 -5.80 -2.33
C VAL A 285 5.45 -7.01 -1.70
N ASN A 286 5.23 -7.26 -0.40
CA ASN A 286 5.80 -8.41 0.30
C ASN A 286 5.21 -9.71 -0.25
N ILE A 287 3.90 -9.75 -0.43
CA ILE A 287 3.21 -10.94 -0.96
C ILE A 287 3.47 -11.09 -2.46
N GLU A 288 3.57 -9.99 -3.21
CA GLU A 288 3.99 -10.02 -4.62
C GLU A 288 5.37 -10.66 -4.77
N ALA A 289 6.34 -10.26 -3.95
CA ALA A 289 7.67 -10.86 -3.92
C ALA A 289 7.62 -12.34 -3.49
N ASN A 290 6.88 -12.65 -2.42
CA ASN A 290 6.72 -14.01 -1.95
C ASN A 290 6.11 -14.93 -3.01
N SER A 291 5.15 -14.46 -3.82
CA SER A 291 4.55 -15.23 -4.91
C SER A 291 5.58 -15.65 -5.98
N MET A 292 6.67 -14.88 -6.10
CA MET A 292 7.80 -15.18 -6.98
C MET A 292 8.91 -15.98 -6.29
N GLY A 293 8.69 -16.43 -5.05
CA GLY A 293 9.68 -17.15 -4.25
C GLY A 293 10.83 -16.25 -3.80
N VAL A 294 10.54 -14.98 -3.55
CA VAL A 294 11.49 -14.01 -3.02
C VAL A 294 11.15 -13.74 -1.56
N PRO A 295 11.95 -14.22 -0.61
CA PRO A 295 11.79 -13.91 0.79
C PRO A 295 11.92 -12.42 1.06
N VAL A 296 11.25 -11.95 2.11
CA VAL A 296 11.24 -10.55 2.52
C VAL A 296 12.10 -10.35 3.75
N VAL A 297 12.93 -9.29 3.76
CA VAL A 297 13.59 -8.79 4.97
C VAL A 297 13.07 -7.39 5.24
N SER A 298 12.45 -7.19 6.39
CA SER A 298 11.73 -5.95 6.66
C SER A 298 11.95 -5.40 8.06
N TYR A 299 11.62 -4.12 8.22
CA TYR A 299 11.38 -3.55 9.53
C TYR A 299 10.15 -4.21 10.19
N LYS A 300 10.16 -4.28 11.52
CA LYS A 300 9.01 -4.74 12.30
C LYS A 300 8.10 -3.53 12.54
N SER A 301 7.32 -3.16 11.54
CA SER A 301 6.41 -2.01 11.57
C SER A 301 4.96 -2.42 11.29
N SER A 302 4.04 -1.52 11.65
CA SER A 302 2.60 -1.72 11.42
C SER A 302 2.32 -2.04 9.96
N GLY A 303 1.45 -3.01 9.69
CA GLY A 303 1.13 -3.53 8.38
C GLY A 303 2.14 -4.55 7.85
N LEU A 304 3.45 -4.34 7.99
CA LEU A 304 4.44 -5.33 7.55
C LEU A 304 4.36 -6.62 8.38
N ILE A 305 4.04 -6.51 9.68
CA ILE A 305 3.82 -7.68 10.57
C ILE A 305 2.61 -8.55 10.16
N ASP A 306 1.73 -8.03 9.32
CA ASP A 306 0.57 -8.76 8.80
C ASP A 306 0.87 -9.48 7.48
N SER A 307 1.85 -9.01 6.70
CA SER A 307 2.20 -9.57 5.38
C SER A 307 3.43 -10.47 5.42
N VAL A 308 4.34 -10.26 6.36
CA VAL A 308 5.52 -11.14 6.55
C VAL A 308 5.22 -12.16 7.63
N LYS A 309 5.37 -13.44 7.31
CA LYS A 309 5.34 -14.54 8.27
C LYS A 309 6.76 -14.91 8.64
N GLU A 310 7.14 -14.61 9.90
CA GLU A 310 8.49 -14.82 10.42
C GLU A 310 8.99 -16.24 10.13
N ASP A 311 10.22 -16.41 9.67
CA ASP A 311 10.90 -17.66 9.32
C ASP A 311 10.22 -18.52 8.24
N VAL A 312 9.10 -18.05 7.67
CA VAL A 312 8.34 -18.75 6.61
C VAL A 312 8.43 -17.97 5.28
N SER A 313 8.01 -16.72 5.29
CA SER A 313 7.98 -15.88 4.09
C SER A 313 9.03 -14.77 4.10
N GLY A 314 9.72 -14.60 5.22
CA GLY A 314 10.72 -13.59 5.43
C GLY A 314 11.15 -13.51 6.88
N VAL A 315 11.90 -12.47 7.23
CA VAL A 315 12.32 -12.18 8.60
C VAL A 315 12.20 -10.70 8.91
N PHE A 316 11.94 -10.39 10.17
CA PHE A 316 12.07 -9.03 10.68
C PHE A 316 13.48 -8.81 11.24
N CYS A 317 14.02 -7.61 11.07
CA CYS A 317 15.25 -7.22 11.77
C CYS A 317 14.96 -7.04 13.27
N LYS A 318 15.98 -7.26 14.11
CA LYS A 318 15.86 -7.13 15.56
C LYS A 318 15.59 -5.69 16.00
N LYS A 319 16.19 -4.72 15.30
CA LYS A 319 15.96 -3.29 15.46
C LYS A 319 15.72 -2.69 14.08
N ASN A 320 14.80 -1.72 13.99
CA ASN A 320 14.48 -1.04 12.74
C ASN A 320 15.59 -0.04 12.36
N ASN A 321 16.72 -0.59 11.90
CA ASN A 321 17.85 0.16 11.37
C ASN A 321 18.54 -0.59 10.22
N PRO A 322 19.33 0.12 9.38
CA PRO A 322 19.99 -0.48 8.22
C PRO A 322 20.96 -1.61 8.56
N GLU A 323 21.67 -1.52 9.68
CA GLU A 323 22.70 -2.49 10.10
C GLU A 323 22.05 -3.86 10.41
N GLU A 324 20.93 -3.85 11.14
CA GLU A 324 20.22 -5.08 11.48
C GLU A 324 19.51 -5.69 10.27
N LEU A 325 19.00 -4.85 9.33
CA LEU A 325 18.48 -5.35 8.05
C LEU A 325 19.57 -6.03 7.23
N ALA A 326 20.76 -5.42 7.13
CA ALA A 326 21.88 -6.00 6.40
C ALA A 326 22.30 -7.35 7.01
N LYS A 327 22.39 -7.44 8.34
CA LYS A 327 22.67 -8.72 9.05
C LYS A 327 21.63 -9.78 8.74
N SER A 328 20.34 -9.41 8.72
CA SER A 328 19.26 -10.35 8.43
C SER A 328 19.33 -10.87 6.99
N ILE A 329 19.67 -10.02 6.02
CA ILE A 329 19.88 -10.40 4.62
C ILE A 329 21.04 -11.40 4.49
N ILE A 330 22.17 -11.07 5.10
CA ILE A 330 23.37 -11.93 5.10
C ILE A 330 23.02 -13.30 5.70
N GLY A 331 22.36 -13.34 6.86
CA GLY A 331 22.01 -14.57 7.55
C GLY A 331 21.00 -15.48 6.80
N ILE A 332 20.32 -14.95 5.76
CA ILE A 332 19.53 -15.78 4.83
C ILE A 332 20.40 -16.24 3.66
N LEU A 333 21.18 -15.33 3.07
CA LEU A 333 21.91 -15.59 1.82
C LEU A 333 23.20 -16.39 1.97
N GLU A 334 23.77 -16.48 3.18
CA GLU A 334 24.93 -17.29 3.49
C GLU A 334 24.63 -18.80 3.54
N SER A 335 23.36 -19.18 3.68
CA SER A 335 22.94 -20.58 3.71
C SER A 335 21.99 -20.87 2.56
N ASP A 336 22.47 -21.54 1.51
CA ASP A 336 21.64 -21.93 0.37
C ASP A 336 20.45 -22.81 0.82
N LYS A 337 20.63 -23.65 1.85
CA LYS A 337 19.56 -24.48 2.44
C LYS A 337 18.48 -23.61 3.07
N LYS A 338 18.86 -22.59 3.88
CA LYS A 338 17.93 -21.66 4.53
C LYS A 338 17.18 -20.82 3.49
N TYR A 339 17.92 -20.27 2.53
CA TYR A 339 17.35 -19.50 1.43
C TYR A 339 16.35 -20.32 0.61
N SER A 340 16.74 -21.51 0.14
CA SER A 340 15.88 -22.39 -0.66
C SER A 340 14.60 -22.80 0.08
N LYS A 341 14.72 -23.15 1.38
CA LYS A 341 13.56 -23.46 2.22
C LYS A 341 12.60 -22.26 2.29
N MET A 342 13.11 -21.08 2.63
CA MET A 342 12.31 -19.87 2.77
C MET A 342 11.72 -19.40 1.42
N SER A 343 12.46 -19.49 0.33
CA SER A 343 11.97 -19.22 -1.03
C SER A 343 10.78 -20.12 -1.41
N LYS A 344 10.82 -21.38 -1.04
CA LYS A 344 9.72 -22.33 -1.29
C LYS A 344 8.50 -22.01 -0.41
N SER A 345 8.72 -21.81 0.89
CA SER A 345 7.63 -21.55 1.84
C SER A 345 6.97 -20.17 1.64
N SER A 346 7.72 -19.18 1.13
CA SER A 346 7.15 -17.88 0.79
C SER A 346 6.10 -17.96 -0.32
N LYS A 347 6.28 -18.82 -1.33
CA LYS A 347 5.25 -19.06 -2.37
C LYS A 347 3.96 -19.59 -1.76
N THR A 348 4.07 -20.63 -0.91
CA THR A 348 2.91 -21.21 -0.23
C THR A 348 2.19 -20.18 0.65
N TRP A 349 2.96 -19.29 1.30
CA TRP A 349 2.37 -18.18 2.07
C TRP A 349 1.60 -17.21 1.19
N ALA A 350 2.14 -16.85 0.03
CA ALA A 350 1.48 -15.92 -0.90
C ALA A 350 0.17 -16.48 -1.48
N ASP A 351 0.06 -17.80 -1.68
CA ASP A 351 -1.13 -18.45 -2.23
C ASP A 351 -2.38 -18.32 -1.34
N VAL A 352 -2.19 -17.99 -0.04
CA VAL A 352 -3.30 -17.75 0.91
C VAL A 352 -4.09 -16.49 0.52
N PHE A 353 -3.44 -15.52 -0.13
CA PHE A 353 -4.00 -14.20 -0.38
C PHE A 353 -4.54 -14.08 -1.81
N ASN A 354 -5.81 -14.40 -1.98
CA ASN A 354 -6.47 -14.33 -3.28
C ASN A 354 -7.66 -13.36 -3.27
N TRP A 355 -7.88 -12.68 -4.39
CA TRP A 355 -8.95 -11.70 -4.54
C TRP A 355 -10.35 -12.28 -4.44
N SER A 356 -10.55 -13.55 -4.79
CA SER A 356 -11.86 -14.18 -4.70
C SER A 356 -12.38 -14.18 -3.26
N ASN A 357 -11.54 -14.60 -2.30
CA ASN A 357 -11.89 -14.60 -0.88
C ASN A 357 -12.12 -13.17 -0.36
N SER A 358 -11.23 -12.24 -0.72
CA SER A 358 -11.32 -10.84 -0.33
C SER A 358 -12.63 -10.19 -0.81
N ARG A 359 -12.97 -10.36 -2.10
CA ARG A 359 -14.22 -9.86 -2.69
C ARG A 359 -15.45 -10.47 -2.03
N ASN A 360 -15.44 -11.78 -1.75
CA ASN A 360 -16.54 -12.46 -1.07
C ASN A 360 -16.77 -11.91 0.35
N LEU A 361 -15.70 -11.69 1.12
CA LEU A 361 -15.79 -11.10 2.45
C LEU A 361 -16.32 -9.67 2.41
N SER A 362 -15.85 -8.84 1.48
CA SER A 362 -16.36 -7.48 1.33
C SER A 362 -17.85 -7.45 0.92
N ASN A 363 -18.29 -8.34 0.03
CA ASN A 363 -19.71 -8.49 -0.32
C ASN A 363 -20.58 -8.90 0.88
N LYS A 364 -20.11 -9.85 1.71
CA LYS A 364 -20.80 -10.22 2.95
C LYS A 364 -20.91 -9.04 3.91
N LEU A 365 -19.85 -8.22 4.01
CA LEU A 365 -19.87 -7.02 4.85
C LEU A 365 -20.92 -6.02 4.35
N LEU A 366 -21.02 -5.73 3.04
CA LEU A 366 -22.02 -4.83 2.50
C LEU A 366 -23.45 -5.29 2.85
N LYS A 367 -23.74 -6.60 2.71
CA LYS A 367 -25.05 -7.17 3.05
C LYS A 367 -25.41 -7.04 4.54
N LYS A 368 -24.40 -6.93 5.42
CA LYS A 368 -24.62 -6.77 6.87
C LYS A 368 -24.91 -5.32 7.27
N ILE A 369 -24.50 -4.35 6.45
CA ILE A 369 -24.60 -2.91 6.74
C ILE A 369 -25.98 -2.35 6.33
N ILE A 370 -26.62 -3.00 5.40
CA ILE A 370 -27.93 -2.62 4.84
C ILE A 370 -29.04 -3.47 5.45
#